data_110a18e3a95648a2dd0ff7ce5add7a5e
#
_entry.id   110a18e3a95648a2dd0ff7ce5add7a5e
#
_cell.length_a   1.000
_cell.length_b   1.000
_cell.length_c   1.000
_cell.angle_alpha   90.00
_cell.angle_beta   90.00
_cell.angle_gamma   90.00
#
_symmetry.space_group_name_H-M   'P 1'
#
loop_
_entity.id
_entity.type
_entity.pdbx_description
1 polymer ?
#
loop_
_entity_poly.entity_id
_entity_poly.type
_entity_poly.pdbx_seq_one_letter_code
_entity_poly.pdbx_strand_id
1 'polypeptide(L)'
;MFIHHLRTSFRVLTKNKFYAGISIAGLSVAMASALFMMLYLQEEWSYDRFNEKPEEVYRVVFDEYLDLGKYATTPLPVGPALAKDFPEISAMTRVSSGLKTLVKFEEERFFERISFIDPEWPEIFKIPVVHGEAAKSMAAPNQAVISQRLAMKYFGDQDPIGKTLVIGRDGSLNSVIAAVIEDFPDNSHIQFDLALSFATFEKVYGVPDLWQQMPSNYTYIRLADATDPAQLAAKLPAFSEQYVGNDLEDVNQKYRIALQPLLDIYLHSDYGREIRQGNLRTLYLLATIALLVLLIASINYINYAIARFAKRVREVSIRKVIGATRKHLIYQLIGETFLTVFLAGVAAVLLANTLLPA
;
A
#
# COMPACT_ATOMS: atom_id res chain seq x y z
N MET A 1 -30.33 -16.37 -34.56
CA MET A 1 -29.41 -15.54 -35.34
C MET A 1 -28.01 -15.45 -34.75
N PHE A 2 -27.83 -15.09 -33.48
CA PHE A 2 -26.53 -14.92 -32.82
C PHE A 2 -25.63 -16.19 -32.88
N ILE A 3 -26.16 -17.36 -32.56
CA ILE A 3 -25.43 -18.64 -32.55
C ILE A 3 -24.96 -19.02 -33.98
N HIS A 4 -25.73 -18.69 -35.03
CA HIS A 4 -25.34 -18.92 -36.38
C HIS A 4 -24.15 -18.04 -36.83
N HIS A 5 -24.14 -16.78 -36.39
CA HIS A 5 -23.01 -15.86 -36.66
C HIS A 5 -21.75 -16.30 -35.90
N LEU A 6 -21.84 -16.74 -34.64
CA LEU A 6 -20.71 -17.30 -33.90
C LEU A 6 -20.11 -18.55 -34.57
N ARG A 7 -20.96 -19.47 -35.04
CA ARG A 7 -20.53 -20.69 -35.73
C ARG A 7 -19.81 -20.37 -37.05
N THR A 8 -20.28 -19.35 -37.77
CA THR A 8 -19.68 -18.88 -39.01
C THR A 8 -18.33 -18.19 -38.73
N SER A 9 -18.26 -17.34 -37.69
CA SER A 9 -17.04 -16.66 -37.24
C SER A 9 -15.97 -17.68 -36.80
N PHE A 10 -16.35 -18.71 -36.06
CA PHE A 10 -15.43 -19.78 -35.65
C PHE A 10 -14.87 -20.55 -36.84
N ARG A 11 -15.73 -20.91 -37.83
CA ARG A 11 -15.29 -21.60 -39.06
C ARG A 11 -14.34 -20.75 -39.91
N VAL A 12 -14.50 -19.45 -39.90
CA VAL A 12 -13.62 -18.50 -40.58
C VAL A 12 -12.26 -18.39 -39.91
N LEU A 13 -12.21 -18.37 -38.56
CA LEU A 13 -10.97 -18.37 -37.79
C LEU A 13 -10.17 -19.66 -38.04
N THR A 14 -10.87 -20.82 -38.03
CA THR A 14 -10.22 -22.13 -38.28
C THR A 14 -9.70 -22.30 -39.67
N LYS A 15 -10.25 -21.60 -40.70
CA LYS A 15 -9.76 -21.64 -42.08
C LYS A 15 -8.44 -20.89 -42.28
N ASN A 16 -8.16 -19.86 -41.44
CA ASN A 16 -6.94 -19.03 -41.48
C ASN A 16 -6.15 -19.12 -40.18
N LYS A 17 -5.87 -20.33 -39.70
CA LYS A 17 -5.30 -20.63 -38.37
C LYS A 17 -4.05 -19.83 -38.03
N PHE A 18 -3.10 -19.70 -38.95
CA PHE A 18 -1.81 -19.04 -38.73
C PHE A 18 -1.99 -17.53 -38.40
N TYR A 19 -2.76 -16.84 -39.24
CA TYR A 19 -3.00 -15.42 -39.07
C TYR A 19 -3.90 -15.10 -37.85
N ALA A 20 -4.91 -15.92 -37.60
CA ALA A 20 -5.75 -15.80 -36.41
C ALA A 20 -4.92 -16.03 -35.16
N GLY A 21 -4.02 -17.03 -35.17
CA GLY A 21 -3.12 -17.32 -34.06
C GLY A 21 -2.18 -16.17 -33.73
N ILE A 22 -1.53 -15.57 -34.71
CA ILE A 22 -0.64 -14.42 -34.51
C ILE A 22 -1.42 -13.22 -33.93
N SER A 23 -2.62 -12.94 -34.49
CA SER A 23 -3.43 -11.80 -33.96
C SER A 23 -3.92 -12.03 -32.53
N ILE A 24 -4.38 -13.27 -32.25
CA ILE A 24 -4.80 -13.61 -30.87
C ILE A 24 -3.60 -13.56 -29.93
N ALA A 25 -2.46 -14.13 -30.29
CA ALA A 25 -1.27 -14.12 -29.46
C ALA A 25 -0.75 -12.69 -29.19
N GLY A 26 -0.62 -11.86 -30.23
CA GLY A 26 -0.18 -10.48 -30.06
C GLY A 26 -1.12 -9.64 -29.20
N LEU A 27 -2.44 -9.79 -29.41
CA LEU A 27 -3.43 -9.10 -28.61
C LEU A 27 -3.46 -9.64 -27.17
N SER A 28 -3.29 -10.95 -26.96
CA SER A 28 -3.23 -11.58 -25.64
C SER A 28 -2.05 -11.07 -24.80
N VAL A 29 -0.87 -10.97 -25.41
CA VAL A 29 0.33 -10.43 -24.72
C VAL A 29 0.11 -8.97 -24.34
N ALA A 30 -0.43 -8.15 -25.25
CA ALA A 30 -0.70 -6.75 -24.97
C ALA A 30 -1.75 -6.57 -23.84
N MET A 31 -2.83 -7.36 -23.88
CA MET A 31 -3.87 -7.34 -22.84
C MET A 31 -3.34 -7.86 -21.49
N ALA A 32 -2.52 -8.91 -21.49
CA ALA A 32 -1.89 -9.42 -20.28
C ALA A 32 -0.95 -8.38 -19.66
N SER A 33 -0.10 -7.73 -20.48
CA SER A 33 0.79 -6.67 -20.01
C SER A 33 0.01 -5.50 -19.42
N ALA A 34 -1.08 -5.06 -20.05
CA ALA A 34 -1.93 -4.01 -19.53
C ALA A 34 -2.64 -4.41 -18.24
N LEU A 35 -3.07 -5.67 -18.13
CA LEU A 35 -3.69 -6.22 -16.92
C LEU A 35 -2.69 -6.21 -15.75
N PHE A 36 -1.45 -6.66 -15.96
CA PHE A 36 -0.40 -6.59 -14.92
C PHE A 36 -0.16 -5.16 -14.44
N MET A 37 -0.03 -4.22 -15.37
CA MET A 37 0.19 -2.82 -15.02
C MET A 37 -1.02 -2.26 -14.24
N MET A 38 -2.24 -2.64 -14.62
CA MET A 38 -3.46 -2.22 -13.93
C MET A 38 -3.54 -2.79 -12.51
N LEU A 39 -3.20 -4.07 -12.31
CA LEU A 39 -3.15 -4.70 -10.99
C LEU A 39 -2.10 -4.03 -10.10
N TYR A 40 -0.90 -3.77 -10.65
CA TYR A 40 0.14 -3.03 -9.94
C TYR A 40 -0.31 -1.62 -9.54
N LEU A 41 -0.94 -0.87 -10.46
CA LEU A 41 -1.49 0.44 -10.16
C LEU A 41 -2.57 0.39 -9.06
N GLN A 42 -3.42 -0.63 -9.08
CA GLN A 42 -4.45 -0.84 -8.07
C GLN A 42 -3.83 -1.11 -6.70
N GLU A 43 -2.78 -1.94 -6.63
CA GLU A 43 -2.04 -2.23 -5.41
C GLU A 43 -1.42 -0.96 -4.83
N GLU A 44 -0.69 -0.19 -5.64
CA GLU A 44 -0.03 1.04 -5.23
C GLU A 44 -1.02 2.13 -4.75
N TRP A 45 -2.23 2.17 -5.31
CA TRP A 45 -3.27 3.11 -4.86
C TRP A 45 -4.09 2.62 -3.67
N SER A 46 -3.94 1.34 -3.29
CA SER A 46 -4.67 0.75 -2.17
C SER A 46 -4.00 0.96 -0.82
N TYR A 47 -2.77 1.56 -0.80
CA TYR A 47 -2.01 1.74 0.44
C TYR A 47 -2.81 2.45 1.52
N ASP A 48 -2.78 1.86 2.73
CA ASP A 48 -3.39 2.33 3.97
C ASP A 48 -4.93 2.50 3.96
N ARG A 49 -5.60 2.16 2.85
CA ARG A 49 -7.06 2.27 2.71
C ARG A 49 -7.83 1.18 3.47
N PHE A 50 -7.15 0.16 3.97
CA PHE A 50 -7.74 -0.89 4.81
C PHE A 50 -8.05 -0.40 6.23
N ASN A 51 -7.46 0.72 6.66
CA ASN A 51 -7.71 1.31 7.96
C ASN A 51 -9.13 1.88 8.05
N GLU A 52 -9.70 1.87 9.26
CA GLU A 52 -11.02 2.44 9.52
C GLU A 52 -10.92 3.97 9.55
N LYS A 53 -11.72 4.64 8.72
CA LYS A 53 -11.75 6.10 8.57
C LYS A 53 -10.35 6.71 8.35
N PRO A 54 -9.61 6.27 7.33
CA PRO A 54 -8.24 6.72 7.12
C PRO A 54 -8.13 8.23 6.84
N GLU A 55 -9.25 8.89 6.49
CA GLU A 55 -9.36 10.34 6.31
C GLU A 55 -9.31 11.14 7.62
N GLU A 56 -9.55 10.50 8.76
CA GLU A 56 -9.44 11.12 10.09
C GLU A 56 -8.03 10.96 10.69
N VAL A 57 -7.17 10.16 10.04
CA VAL A 57 -5.82 9.86 10.53
C VAL A 57 -4.78 10.74 9.84
N TYR A 58 -3.92 11.35 10.64
CA TYR A 58 -2.84 12.21 10.19
C TYR A 58 -1.52 11.79 10.81
N ARG A 59 -0.46 11.86 10.03
CA ARG A 59 0.90 11.82 10.55
C ARG A 59 1.36 13.22 10.88
N VAL A 60 1.97 13.39 12.05
CA VAL A 60 2.62 14.63 12.47
C VAL A 60 4.03 14.65 11.87
N VAL A 61 4.34 15.68 11.13
CA VAL A 61 5.60 15.81 10.37
C VAL A 61 6.23 17.18 10.61
N PHE A 62 7.51 17.31 10.27
CA PHE A 62 8.18 18.59 10.22
C PHE A 62 8.34 19.08 8.77
N ASP A 63 7.72 20.20 8.43
CA ASP A 63 8.01 20.94 7.21
C ASP A 63 9.37 21.61 7.23
N GLU A 64 9.85 21.95 8.43
CA GLU A 64 11.21 22.41 8.71
C GLU A 64 11.60 21.97 10.12
N TYR A 65 12.80 21.47 10.28
CA TYR A 65 13.37 21.08 11.56
C TYR A 65 14.81 21.57 11.69
N LEU A 66 15.03 22.64 12.47
CA LEU A 66 16.36 23.17 12.83
C LEU A 66 17.29 23.42 11.61
N ASP A 67 16.78 23.96 10.52
CA ASP A 67 17.52 24.19 9.26
C ASP A 67 18.04 22.88 8.59
N LEU A 68 17.52 21.71 9.02
CA LEU A 68 17.89 20.41 8.48
C LEU A 68 16.92 19.89 7.41
N GLY A 69 15.79 20.59 7.21
CA GLY A 69 14.77 20.29 6.22
C GLY A 69 13.60 19.46 6.76
N LYS A 70 12.92 18.78 5.86
CA LYS A 70 11.67 18.08 6.12
C LYS A 70 11.88 16.67 6.67
N TYR A 71 11.14 16.32 7.72
CA TYR A 71 11.18 14.99 8.36
C TYR A 71 9.80 14.40 8.57
N ALA A 72 9.64 13.14 8.19
CA ALA A 72 8.46 12.32 8.47
C ALA A 72 8.35 11.91 9.93
N THR A 73 9.43 12.04 10.68
CA THR A 73 9.54 11.65 12.08
C THR A 73 9.52 12.86 13.01
N THR A 74 9.14 12.65 14.28
CA THR A 74 9.11 13.68 15.32
C THR A 74 9.96 13.27 16.53
N PRO A 75 10.42 14.21 17.37
CA PRO A 75 10.94 13.92 18.72
C PRO A 75 9.89 13.24 19.60
N LEU A 76 10.38 12.50 20.60
CA LEU A 76 9.55 11.71 21.52
C LEU A 76 8.41 12.49 22.20
N PRO A 77 8.61 13.72 22.71
CA PRO A 77 7.58 14.41 23.49
C PRO A 77 6.44 14.99 22.64
N VAL A 78 6.61 15.14 21.31
CA VAL A 78 5.64 15.82 20.43
C VAL A 78 4.27 15.15 20.47
N GLY A 79 4.20 13.83 20.30
CA GLY A 79 2.94 13.10 20.29
C GLY A 79 2.13 13.23 21.60
N PRO A 80 2.72 12.86 22.74
CA PRO A 80 2.06 13.01 24.05
C PRO A 80 1.61 14.44 24.37
N ALA A 81 2.42 15.45 24.02
CA ALA A 81 2.06 16.84 24.23
C ALA A 81 0.88 17.28 23.35
N LEU A 82 0.86 16.87 22.08
CA LEU A 82 -0.28 17.14 21.20
C LEU A 82 -1.58 16.52 21.73
N ALA A 83 -1.54 15.26 22.15
CA ALA A 83 -2.71 14.58 22.71
C ALA A 83 -3.21 15.23 24.01
N LYS A 84 -2.29 15.80 24.82
CA LYS A 84 -2.62 16.50 26.07
C LYS A 84 -3.29 17.86 25.81
N ASP A 85 -2.77 18.63 24.86
CA ASP A 85 -3.14 20.04 24.66
C ASP A 85 -4.34 20.21 23.73
N PHE A 86 -4.58 19.24 22.84
CA PHE A 86 -5.63 19.33 21.83
C PHE A 86 -6.70 18.25 22.01
N PRO A 87 -7.86 18.60 22.59
CA PRO A 87 -8.99 17.67 22.77
C PRO A 87 -9.62 17.21 21.44
N GLU A 88 -9.27 17.86 20.34
CA GLU A 88 -9.64 17.44 18.97
C GLU A 88 -8.95 16.15 18.53
N ILE A 89 -7.90 15.73 19.24
CA ILE A 89 -7.19 14.49 19.00
C ILE A 89 -7.84 13.38 19.84
N SER A 90 -8.52 12.45 19.18
CA SER A 90 -9.21 11.33 19.84
C SER A 90 -8.26 10.18 20.21
N ALA A 91 -7.22 9.96 19.42
CA ALA A 91 -6.17 8.96 19.69
C ALA A 91 -4.82 9.45 19.15
N MET A 92 -3.73 9.00 19.79
CA MET A 92 -2.36 9.26 19.36
C MET A 92 -1.52 8.01 19.53
N THR A 93 -0.66 7.72 18.55
CA THR A 93 0.35 6.67 18.70
C THR A 93 1.67 7.11 18.09
N ARG A 94 2.75 6.73 18.75
CA ARG A 94 4.09 6.78 18.18
C ARG A 94 4.47 5.39 17.69
N VAL A 95 5.20 5.34 16.60
CA VAL A 95 5.84 4.12 16.11
C VAL A 95 7.31 4.43 15.86
N SER A 96 8.22 3.74 16.53
CA SER A 96 9.64 3.95 16.28
C SER A 96 10.05 3.41 14.90
N SER A 97 11.12 3.96 14.31
CA SER A 97 11.62 3.59 12.99
C SER A 97 12.16 2.16 12.87
N GLY A 98 12.11 1.40 13.96
CA GLY A 98 12.54 0.01 14.04
C GLY A 98 14.06 -0.16 14.11
N LEU A 99 14.52 -0.86 15.12
CA LEU A 99 15.93 -1.21 15.33
C LEU A 99 16.13 -2.69 15.07
N LYS A 100 17.10 -3.03 14.18
CA LYS A 100 17.47 -4.43 13.98
C LYS A 100 18.37 -4.89 15.14
N THR A 101 17.88 -5.84 15.93
CA THR A 101 18.57 -6.36 17.12
C THR A 101 18.43 -7.88 17.24
N LEU A 102 19.24 -8.47 18.12
CA LEU A 102 19.18 -9.89 18.43
C LEU A 102 17.99 -10.16 19.34
N VAL A 103 17.16 -11.11 18.96
CA VAL A 103 16.05 -11.64 19.75
C VAL A 103 16.30 -13.12 20.00
N LYS A 104 16.17 -13.52 21.26
CA LYS A 104 16.38 -14.90 21.69
C LYS A 104 15.11 -15.44 22.31
N PHE A 105 14.79 -16.66 21.98
CA PHE A 105 13.80 -17.48 22.66
C PHE A 105 14.37 -18.86 22.86
N GLU A 106 14.54 -19.29 24.12
CA GLU A 106 15.28 -20.51 24.48
C GLU A 106 16.69 -20.53 23.86
N GLU A 107 17.02 -21.55 23.05
CA GLU A 107 18.31 -21.65 22.35
C GLU A 107 18.33 -20.96 20.97
N GLU A 108 17.14 -20.60 20.45
CA GLU A 108 17.00 -19.97 19.15
C GLU A 108 17.37 -18.48 19.19
N ARG A 109 18.07 -18.01 18.14
CA ARG A 109 18.57 -16.63 18.04
C ARG A 109 18.37 -16.09 16.64
N PHE A 110 17.62 -14.98 16.54
CA PHE A 110 17.37 -14.33 15.27
C PHE A 110 17.63 -12.83 15.36
N PHE A 111 17.97 -12.23 14.23
CA PHE A 111 18.00 -10.78 14.10
C PHE A 111 16.65 -10.29 13.59
N GLU A 112 15.89 -9.63 14.46
CA GLU A 112 14.58 -9.07 14.15
C GLU A 112 14.62 -7.55 14.18
N ARG A 113 13.70 -6.93 13.44
CA ARG A 113 13.44 -5.50 13.55
C ARG A 113 12.39 -5.30 14.62
N ILE A 114 12.75 -4.63 15.71
CA ILE A 114 11.83 -4.27 16.78
C ILE A 114 11.36 -2.83 16.60
N SER A 115 10.08 -2.58 16.82
CA SER A 115 9.49 -1.24 16.92
C SER A 115 8.99 -1.01 18.33
N PHE A 116 8.87 0.25 18.74
CA PHE A 116 8.14 0.64 19.95
C PHE A 116 6.84 1.31 19.54
N ILE A 117 5.74 0.98 20.23
CA ILE A 117 4.41 1.49 19.95
C ILE A 117 3.70 1.92 21.25
N ASP A 118 2.81 2.90 21.15
CA ASP A 118 1.94 3.29 22.25
C ASP A 118 0.70 2.36 22.33
N PRO A 119 0.00 2.29 23.48
CA PRO A 119 -1.14 1.39 23.65
C PRO A 119 -2.34 1.72 22.76
N GLU A 120 -2.47 2.96 22.29
CA GLU A 120 -3.57 3.43 21.45
C GLU A 120 -3.38 3.11 19.95
N TRP A 121 -2.28 2.44 19.54
CA TRP A 121 -2.04 2.11 18.15
C TRP A 121 -3.19 1.34 17.46
N PRO A 122 -3.95 0.43 18.12
CA PRO A 122 -5.06 -0.26 17.48
C PRO A 122 -6.27 0.65 17.20
N GLU A 123 -6.34 1.82 17.83
CA GLU A 123 -7.36 2.83 17.53
C GLU A 123 -7.05 3.59 16.24
N ILE A 124 -5.79 3.57 15.80
CA ILE A 124 -5.33 4.26 14.60
C ILE A 124 -5.16 3.28 13.45
N PHE A 125 -4.49 2.14 13.69
CA PHE A 125 -4.24 1.11 12.70
C PHE A 125 -5.07 -0.15 12.97
N LYS A 126 -5.93 -0.50 12.02
CA LYS A 126 -6.89 -1.61 12.16
C LYS A 126 -6.26 -2.94 11.78
N ILE A 127 -5.41 -3.46 12.65
CA ILE A 127 -4.86 -4.81 12.52
C ILE A 127 -5.55 -5.72 13.55
N PRO A 128 -6.23 -6.79 13.12
CA PRO A 128 -6.93 -7.68 14.05
C PRO A 128 -5.98 -8.33 15.06
N VAL A 129 -6.41 -8.40 16.30
CA VAL A 129 -5.74 -9.18 17.35
C VAL A 129 -6.26 -10.61 17.29
N VAL A 130 -5.36 -11.58 17.08
CA VAL A 130 -5.70 -13.01 16.97
C VAL A 130 -5.77 -13.66 18.35
N HIS A 131 -4.80 -13.34 19.23
CA HIS A 131 -4.72 -13.84 20.59
C HIS A 131 -4.24 -12.72 21.54
N GLY A 132 -4.74 -12.73 22.77
CA GLY A 132 -4.33 -11.79 23.81
C GLY A 132 -5.05 -10.43 23.75
N GLU A 133 -4.53 -9.45 24.51
CA GLU A 133 -5.08 -8.08 24.61
C GLU A 133 -3.98 -7.06 24.31
N ALA A 134 -3.87 -6.59 23.06
CA ALA A 134 -2.78 -5.73 22.63
C ALA A 134 -2.78 -4.37 23.33
N ALA A 135 -3.87 -3.59 23.22
CA ALA A 135 -3.93 -2.22 23.74
C ALA A 135 -3.66 -2.13 25.25
N LYS A 136 -4.41 -2.91 26.05
CA LYS A 136 -4.28 -2.90 27.50
C LYS A 136 -2.88 -3.32 27.99
N SER A 137 -2.32 -4.34 27.34
CA SER A 137 -1.02 -4.87 27.72
C SER A 137 0.11 -3.90 27.38
N MET A 138 0.03 -3.20 26.24
CA MET A 138 1.06 -2.24 25.81
C MET A 138 1.15 -0.98 26.67
N ALA A 139 0.20 -0.74 27.58
CA ALA A 139 0.30 0.31 28.60
C ALA A 139 1.35 0.00 29.67
N ALA A 140 1.72 -1.28 29.85
CA ALA A 140 2.72 -1.69 30.84
C ALA A 140 4.10 -1.89 30.20
N PRO A 141 5.20 -1.70 30.96
CA PRO A 141 6.53 -2.00 30.47
C PRO A 141 6.75 -3.51 30.30
N ASN A 142 7.75 -3.87 29.51
CA ASN A 142 8.17 -5.25 29.24
C ASN A 142 7.08 -6.09 28.56
N GLN A 143 6.21 -5.47 27.77
CA GLN A 143 5.20 -6.14 26.97
C GLN A 143 5.60 -6.12 25.47
N ALA A 144 5.25 -7.21 24.78
CA ALA A 144 5.49 -7.37 23.36
C ALA A 144 4.22 -7.80 22.62
N VAL A 145 4.07 -7.30 21.42
CA VAL A 145 3.09 -7.76 20.41
C VAL A 145 3.87 -8.33 19.24
N ILE A 146 3.45 -9.50 18.75
CA ILE A 146 4.09 -10.17 17.61
C ILE A 146 3.09 -10.45 16.50
N SER A 147 3.56 -10.50 15.24
CA SER A 147 2.76 -10.94 14.11
C SER A 147 2.54 -12.45 14.12
N GLN A 148 1.48 -12.93 13.42
CA GLN A 148 1.26 -14.38 13.23
C GLN A 148 2.47 -15.05 12.58
N ARG A 149 3.09 -14.40 11.59
CA ARG A 149 4.29 -14.89 10.92
C ARG A 149 5.44 -15.09 11.90
N LEU A 150 5.66 -14.14 12.81
CA LEU A 150 6.70 -14.27 13.81
C LEU A 150 6.34 -15.32 14.87
N ALA A 151 5.07 -15.41 15.28
CA ALA A 151 4.58 -16.46 16.18
C ALA A 151 4.84 -17.84 15.60
N MET A 152 4.49 -18.08 14.34
CA MET A 152 4.74 -19.33 13.65
C MET A 152 6.25 -19.66 13.54
N LYS A 153 7.08 -18.65 13.28
CA LYS A 153 8.54 -18.80 13.15
C LYS A 153 9.21 -19.27 14.44
N TYR A 154 8.79 -18.74 15.61
CA TYR A 154 9.42 -19.01 16.90
C TYR A 154 8.77 -20.16 17.66
N PHE A 155 7.46 -20.34 17.51
CA PHE A 155 6.68 -21.22 18.39
C PHE A 155 5.97 -22.35 17.63
N GLY A 156 5.92 -22.27 16.27
CA GLY A 156 5.11 -23.19 15.48
C GLY A 156 3.66 -23.20 15.94
N ASP A 157 3.15 -24.36 16.31
CA ASP A 157 1.75 -24.53 16.79
C ASP A 157 1.57 -24.28 18.31
N GLN A 158 2.65 -23.91 19.02
CA GLN A 158 2.56 -23.65 20.46
C GLN A 158 2.00 -22.25 20.72
N ASP A 159 1.23 -22.10 21.81
CA ASP A 159 0.74 -20.79 22.25
C ASP A 159 1.92 -19.89 22.67
N PRO A 160 2.10 -18.73 22.01
CA PRO A 160 3.16 -17.79 22.33
C PRO A 160 2.83 -16.87 23.52
N ILE A 161 1.54 -16.76 23.93
CA ILE A 161 1.12 -15.83 24.98
C ILE A 161 1.77 -16.17 26.33
N GLY A 162 2.29 -15.15 26.99
CA GLY A 162 2.99 -15.29 28.29
C GLY A 162 4.44 -15.76 28.18
N LYS A 163 4.91 -16.17 26.99
CA LYS A 163 6.34 -16.52 26.81
C LYS A 163 7.20 -15.26 26.75
N THR A 164 8.44 -15.37 27.21
CA THR A 164 9.37 -14.24 27.30
C THR A 164 10.40 -14.27 26.18
N LEU A 165 10.51 -13.16 25.47
CA LEU A 165 11.58 -12.90 24.51
C LEU A 165 12.71 -12.13 25.20
N VAL A 166 13.96 -12.55 24.98
CA VAL A 166 15.15 -11.84 25.45
C VAL A 166 15.72 -11.04 24.28
N ILE A 167 15.76 -9.72 24.43
CA ILE A 167 16.05 -8.79 23.34
C ILE A 167 17.33 -8.01 23.65
N GLY A 168 18.13 -7.79 22.63
CA GLY A 168 19.44 -7.14 22.75
C GLY A 168 20.60 -8.14 22.81
N ARG A 169 21.80 -7.70 22.43
CA ARG A 169 23.00 -8.54 22.47
C ARG A 169 23.41 -8.92 23.88
N ASP A 170 23.18 -8.01 24.82
CA ASP A 170 23.45 -8.13 26.25
C ASP A 170 22.27 -8.76 27.03
N GLY A 171 21.14 -9.02 26.36
CA GLY A 171 19.92 -9.52 27.02
C GLY A 171 19.27 -8.49 27.94
N SER A 172 19.49 -7.21 27.70
CA SER A 172 19.02 -6.11 28.57
C SER A 172 17.52 -5.95 28.63
N LEU A 173 16.79 -6.40 27.57
CA LEU A 173 15.35 -6.28 27.49
C LEU A 173 14.70 -7.66 27.52
N ASN A 174 13.89 -7.91 28.56
CA ASN A 174 13.02 -9.08 28.63
C ASN A 174 11.57 -8.62 28.42
N SER A 175 10.89 -9.14 27.41
CA SER A 175 9.51 -8.77 27.12
C SER A 175 8.63 -9.99 26.99
N VAL A 176 7.48 -9.93 27.66
CA VAL A 176 6.46 -10.99 27.63
C VAL A 176 5.54 -10.76 26.47
N ILE A 177 5.27 -11.81 25.69
CA ILE A 177 4.31 -11.74 24.58
C ILE A 177 2.91 -11.63 25.16
N ALA A 178 2.27 -10.49 24.92
CA ALA A 178 0.95 -10.15 25.42
C ALA A 178 -0.16 -10.32 24.39
N ALA A 179 0.20 -10.22 23.11
CA ALA A 179 -0.74 -10.41 22.01
C ALA A 179 -0.06 -10.89 20.74
N VAL A 180 -0.84 -11.60 19.92
CA VAL A 180 -0.54 -11.92 18.53
C VAL A 180 -1.52 -11.19 17.65
N ILE A 181 -1.01 -10.49 16.66
CA ILE A 181 -1.80 -9.76 15.65
C ILE A 181 -1.71 -10.47 14.30
N GLU A 182 -2.68 -10.22 13.43
CA GLU A 182 -2.54 -10.60 12.02
C GLU A 182 -1.31 -9.92 11.41
N ASP A 183 -0.78 -10.53 10.35
CA ASP A 183 0.28 -9.90 9.57
C ASP A 183 -0.25 -8.62 8.91
N PHE A 184 0.59 -7.59 8.88
CA PHE A 184 0.23 -6.37 8.17
C PHE A 184 -0.03 -6.67 6.69
N PRO A 185 -1.07 -6.09 6.09
CA PRO A 185 -1.25 -6.16 4.64
C PRO A 185 -0.03 -5.59 3.90
N ASP A 186 0.29 -6.14 2.73
CA ASP A 186 1.44 -5.68 1.95
C ASP A 186 1.33 -4.22 1.52
N ASN A 187 0.11 -3.71 1.40
CA ASN A 187 -0.23 -2.32 1.10
C ASN A 187 -0.34 -1.42 2.35
N SER A 188 0.43 -1.72 3.39
CA SER A 188 0.62 -0.83 4.54
C SER A 188 1.99 -0.15 4.49
N HIS A 189 2.04 1.17 4.73
CA HIS A 189 3.31 1.91 4.81
C HIS A 189 4.06 1.61 6.10
N ILE A 190 3.38 1.17 7.16
CA ILE A 190 3.96 0.69 8.41
C ILE A 190 3.86 -0.83 8.47
N GLN A 191 4.96 -1.48 8.82
CA GLN A 191 5.00 -2.92 9.08
C GLN A 191 5.97 -3.20 10.21
N PHE A 192 5.56 -4.06 11.15
CA PHE A 192 6.44 -4.64 12.15
C PHE A 192 5.98 -6.06 12.46
N ASP A 193 6.94 -6.94 12.75
CA ASP A 193 6.67 -8.30 13.22
C ASP A 193 6.78 -8.42 14.73
N LEU A 194 7.53 -7.51 15.35
CA LEU A 194 7.73 -7.43 16.80
C LEU A 194 7.69 -5.98 17.24
N ALA A 195 6.75 -5.67 18.10
CA ALA A 195 6.65 -4.37 18.75
C ALA A 195 6.69 -4.50 20.26
N LEU A 196 7.39 -3.57 20.90
CA LEU A 196 7.47 -3.41 22.34
C LEU A 196 6.70 -2.16 22.76
N SER A 197 6.22 -2.13 24.01
CA SER A 197 5.55 -0.94 24.54
C SER A 197 6.52 0.24 24.68
N PHE A 198 6.08 1.46 24.39
CA PHE A 198 6.85 2.67 24.69
C PHE A 198 7.13 2.81 26.18
N ALA A 199 6.28 2.27 27.06
CA ALA A 199 6.55 2.19 28.49
C ALA A 199 7.84 1.39 28.78
N THR A 200 8.20 0.39 27.96
CA THR A 200 9.49 -0.31 28.06
C THR A 200 10.64 0.61 27.66
N PHE A 201 10.48 1.36 26.57
CA PHE A 201 11.48 2.33 26.13
C PHE A 201 11.75 3.37 27.22
N GLU A 202 10.71 3.95 27.76
CA GLU A 202 10.78 4.98 28.82
C GLU A 202 11.41 4.44 30.10
N LYS A 203 11.11 3.19 30.48
CA LYS A 203 11.73 2.54 31.65
C LYS A 203 13.24 2.33 31.49
N VAL A 204 13.70 2.01 30.29
CA VAL A 204 15.11 1.65 30.02
C VAL A 204 15.97 2.86 29.72
N TYR A 205 15.45 3.77 28.91
CA TYR A 205 16.20 4.95 28.40
C TYR A 205 15.82 6.26 29.09
N GLY A 206 14.81 6.25 29.96
CA GLY A 206 14.21 7.44 30.56
C GLY A 206 13.24 8.14 29.59
N VAL A 207 12.58 9.18 30.09
CA VAL A 207 11.77 10.11 29.27
C VAL A 207 12.56 11.41 29.17
N PRO A 208 13.44 11.55 28.19
CA PRO A 208 14.15 12.79 28.03
C PRO A 208 13.18 13.85 27.50
N ASP A 209 13.12 14.98 28.15
CA ASP A 209 12.43 16.19 27.67
C ASP A 209 13.27 16.83 26.53
N LEU A 210 13.29 16.12 25.40
CA LEU A 210 14.24 16.39 24.33
C LEU A 210 13.49 16.81 23.08
N TRP A 211 12.93 18.01 23.12
CA TRP A 211 12.23 18.64 22.00
C TRP A 211 13.16 18.87 20.79
N GLN A 212 14.43 19.14 21.04
CA GLN A 212 15.43 19.42 20.00
C GLN A 212 16.28 18.19 19.63
N GLN A 213 15.90 17.00 20.11
CA GLN A 213 16.57 15.78 19.66
C GLN A 213 16.18 15.41 18.23
N MET A 214 17.09 14.70 17.58
CA MET A 214 16.86 14.19 16.24
C MET A 214 15.55 13.41 16.18
N PRO A 215 14.63 13.76 15.26
CA PRO A 215 13.35 13.07 15.14
C PRO A 215 13.57 11.58 14.85
N SER A 216 12.90 10.70 15.61
CA SER A 216 13.14 9.25 15.55
C SER A 216 11.88 8.40 15.54
N ASN A 217 10.70 9.03 15.72
CA ASN A 217 9.43 8.34 15.82
C ASN A 217 8.43 8.90 14.81
N TYR A 218 7.67 8.03 14.20
CA TYR A 218 6.49 8.40 13.44
C TYR A 218 5.35 8.62 14.44
N THR A 219 4.80 9.81 14.46
CA THR A 219 3.67 10.17 15.33
C THR A 219 2.41 10.26 14.51
N TYR A 220 1.40 9.49 14.86
CA TYR A 220 0.10 9.48 14.22
C TYR A 220 -0.95 9.96 15.21
N ILE A 221 -1.90 10.71 14.69
CA ILE A 221 -3.06 11.19 15.43
C ILE A 221 -4.33 10.85 14.65
N ARG A 222 -5.39 10.53 15.39
CA ARG A 222 -6.74 10.49 14.86
C ARG A 222 -7.48 11.70 15.37
N LEU A 223 -8.11 12.44 14.48
CA LEU A 223 -8.99 13.54 14.85
C LEU A 223 -10.36 13.01 15.29
N ALA A 224 -10.99 13.71 16.22
CA ALA A 224 -12.38 13.44 16.58
C ALA A 224 -13.32 13.72 15.42
N ASP A 225 -14.46 13.03 15.39
CA ASP A 225 -15.47 13.17 14.34
C ASP A 225 -15.80 14.64 14.09
N ALA A 226 -15.91 15.00 12.80
CA ALA A 226 -16.21 16.35 12.33
C ALA A 226 -15.19 17.46 12.67
N THR A 227 -14.00 17.10 13.12
CA THR A 227 -12.91 18.07 13.34
C THR A 227 -12.32 18.51 12.01
N ASP A 228 -12.22 19.83 11.80
CA ASP A 228 -11.51 20.38 10.64
C ASP A 228 -10.00 20.37 10.89
N PRO A 229 -9.21 19.61 10.13
CA PRO A 229 -7.75 19.54 10.29
C PRO A 229 -7.06 20.89 10.11
N ALA A 230 -7.64 21.80 9.33
CA ALA A 230 -7.08 23.13 9.14
C ALA A 230 -7.14 23.97 10.42
N GLN A 231 -8.17 23.78 11.27
CA GLN A 231 -8.26 24.45 12.55
C GLN A 231 -7.20 23.98 13.53
N LEU A 232 -6.89 22.68 13.57
CA LEU A 232 -5.78 22.15 14.37
C LEU A 232 -4.44 22.65 13.83
N ALA A 233 -4.23 22.59 12.51
CA ALA A 233 -3.01 23.05 11.87
C ALA A 233 -2.69 24.54 12.18
N ALA A 234 -3.71 25.39 12.26
CA ALA A 234 -3.56 26.80 12.61
C ALA A 234 -3.06 27.04 14.05
N LYS A 235 -3.23 26.06 14.95
CA LYS A 235 -2.77 26.13 16.34
C LYS A 235 -1.33 25.63 16.54
N LEU A 236 -0.80 24.85 15.62
CA LEU A 236 0.53 24.22 15.74
C LEU A 236 1.70 25.22 15.91
N PRO A 237 1.70 26.41 15.29
CA PRO A 237 2.76 27.41 15.53
C PRO A 237 2.82 27.84 17.01
N ALA A 238 1.68 28.11 17.63
CA ALA A 238 1.63 28.49 19.06
C ALA A 238 2.05 27.34 19.98
N PHE A 239 1.71 26.09 19.59
CA PHE A 239 2.15 24.89 20.28
C PHE A 239 3.70 24.76 20.23
N SER A 240 4.30 24.94 19.05
CA SER A 240 5.77 24.91 18.90
C SER A 240 6.44 25.97 19.77
N GLU A 241 5.90 27.18 19.81
CA GLU A 241 6.42 28.27 20.63
C GLU A 241 6.31 27.99 22.14
N GLN A 242 5.22 27.37 22.57
CA GLN A 242 5.01 27.00 23.97
C GLN A 242 6.05 25.98 24.48
N TYR A 243 6.37 24.97 23.67
CA TYR A 243 7.21 23.85 24.12
C TYR A 243 8.70 24.01 23.78
N VAL A 244 9.04 24.68 22.69
CA VAL A 244 10.43 24.95 22.29
C VAL A 244 10.89 26.31 22.81
N GLY A 245 9.96 27.23 22.97
CA GLY A 245 10.16 28.51 23.67
C GLY A 245 11.22 29.39 23.00
N ASN A 246 11.88 30.22 23.83
CA ASN A 246 12.89 31.17 23.42
C ASN A 246 14.27 30.53 23.14
N ASP A 247 14.39 29.20 23.18
CA ASP A 247 15.63 28.49 22.92
C ASP A 247 16.04 28.54 21.47
N LEU A 248 15.12 28.90 20.56
CA LEU A 248 15.38 29.07 19.15
C LEU A 248 15.00 30.48 18.68
N GLU A 249 15.94 31.17 18.05
CA GLU A 249 15.61 32.34 17.23
C GLU A 249 14.64 31.91 16.12
N ASP A 250 13.47 32.58 16.04
CA ASP A 250 12.44 32.31 15.03
C ASP A 250 11.96 30.86 14.99
N VAL A 251 11.46 30.36 16.16
CA VAL A 251 11.00 28.99 16.35
C VAL A 251 10.00 28.53 15.27
N ASN A 252 9.13 29.43 14.80
CA ASN A 252 8.11 29.10 13.79
C ASN A 252 8.69 28.90 12.37
N GLN A 253 9.90 29.37 12.11
CA GLN A 253 10.60 29.07 10.86
C GLN A 253 11.44 27.78 10.98
N LYS A 254 12.06 27.56 12.12
CA LYS A 254 13.02 26.47 12.35
C LYS A 254 12.38 25.20 12.91
N TYR A 255 11.17 25.28 13.51
CA TYR A 255 10.46 24.16 14.13
C TYR A 255 9.01 24.14 13.67
N ARG A 256 8.80 23.89 12.40
CA ARG A 256 7.46 23.94 11.77
C ARG A 256 6.83 22.55 11.69
N ILE A 257 5.85 22.31 12.56
CA ILE A 257 5.05 21.08 12.56
C ILE A 257 3.91 21.22 11.55
N ALA A 258 3.61 20.13 10.86
CA ALA A 258 2.48 20.02 9.92
C ALA A 258 1.75 18.67 10.07
N LEU A 259 0.54 18.61 9.53
CA LEU A 259 -0.27 17.41 9.48
C LEU A 259 -0.29 16.86 8.06
N GLN A 260 0.10 15.61 7.89
CA GLN A 260 0.05 14.90 6.63
C GLN A 260 -1.06 13.85 6.68
N PRO A 261 -2.06 13.88 5.76
CA PRO A 261 -3.09 12.84 5.70
C PRO A 261 -2.47 11.46 5.52
N LEU A 262 -3.03 10.44 6.16
CA LEU A 262 -2.55 9.05 6.08
C LEU A 262 -2.46 8.56 4.64
N LEU A 263 -3.47 8.84 3.83
CA LEU A 263 -3.54 8.41 2.43
C LEU A 263 -2.53 9.09 1.49
N ASP A 264 -1.90 10.19 1.95
CA ASP A 264 -0.87 10.90 1.17
C ASP A 264 0.55 10.45 1.52
N ILE A 265 0.74 9.62 2.54
CA ILE A 265 2.06 9.20 2.99
C ILE A 265 2.80 8.42 1.92
N TYR A 266 2.16 7.40 1.36
CA TYR A 266 2.85 6.48 0.46
C TYR A 266 3.22 7.10 -0.89
N LEU A 267 2.29 7.82 -1.55
CA LEU A 267 2.48 8.31 -2.92
C LEU A 267 2.89 9.77 -3.02
N HIS A 268 2.53 10.60 -2.04
CA HIS A 268 2.66 12.07 -2.14
C HIS A 268 3.66 12.66 -1.15
N SER A 269 4.30 11.84 -0.31
CA SER A 269 5.27 12.34 0.67
C SER A 269 6.55 12.82 0.01
N ASP A 270 7.04 13.98 0.47
CA ASP A 270 8.35 14.54 0.13
C ASP A 270 9.25 14.70 1.37
N TYR A 271 8.85 14.05 2.47
CA TYR A 271 9.57 14.09 3.73
C TYR A 271 10.73 13.08 3.76
N GLY A 272 11.84 13.47 4.38
CA GLY A 272 12.95 12.56 4.66
C GLY A 272 12.59 11.49 5.72
N ARG A 273 13.33 10.38 5.71
CA ARG A 273 13.17 9.25 6.63
C ARG A 273 11.85 8.48 6.51
N GLU A 274 11.33 8.36 5.30
CA GLU A 274 10.17 7.49 5.07
C GLU A 274 10.53 6.01 5.29
N ILE A 275 9.58 5.24 5.85
CA ILE A 275 9.72 3.78 5.99
C ILE A 275 9.55 3.12 4.62
N ARG A 276 8.48 3.50 3.93
CA ARG A 276 8.08 2.93 2.64
C ARG A 276 7.43 4.04 1.81
N GLN A 277 7.90 4.20 0.59
CA GLN A 277 7.43 5.26 -0.30
C GLN A 277 7.28 4.73 -1.72
N GLY A 278 6.12 4.97 -2.30
CA GLY A 278 5.85 4.76 -3.71
C GLY A 278 6.39 5.91 -4.57
N ASN A 279 6.36 5.72 -5.88
CA ASN A 279 6.78 6.75 -6.82
C ASN A 279 5.67 7.07 -7.80
N LEU A 280 4.96 8.15 -7.56
CA LEU A 280 3.84 8.60 -8.39
C LEU A 280 4.23 8.80 -9.87
N ARG A 281 5.47 9.26 -10.14
CA ARG A 281 5.96 9.43 -11.52
C ARG A 281 6.10 8.08 -12.23
N THR A 282 6.57 7.06 -11.51
CA THR A 282 6.65 5.69 -12.02
C THR A 282 5.26 5.14 -12.34
N LEU A 283 4.26 5.40 -11.51
CA LEU A 283 2.87 4.99 -11.75
C LEU A 283 2.31 5.63 -13.03
N TYR A 284 2.47 6.93 -13.21
CA TYR A 284 2.04 7.61 -14.45
C TYR A 284 2.80 7.10 -15.68
N LEU A 285 4.09 6.81 -15.56
CA LEU A 285 4.88 6.23 -16.64
C LEU A 285 4.34 4.85 -17.04
N LEU A 286 4.10 3.97 -16.07
CA LEU A 286 3.54 2.63 -16.31
C LEU A 286 2.13 2.70 -16.90
N ALA A 287 1.25 3.57 -16.39
CA ALA A 287 -0.08 3.78 -16.95
C ALA A 287 -0.01 4.24 -18.42
N THR A 288 0.91 5.13 -18.74
CA THR A 288 1.13 5.62 -20.10
C THR A 288 1.64 4.49 -21.01
N ILE A 289 2.59 3.68 -20.55
CA ILE A 289 3.11 2.52 -21.29
C ILE A 289 1.98 1.50 -21.55
N ALA A 290 1.17 1.20 -20.54
CA ALA A 290 0.02 0.29 -20.67
C ALA A 290 -0.94 0.76 -21.79
N LEU A 291 -1.27 2.05 -21.77
CA LEU A 291 -2.12 2.66 -22.79
C LEU A 291 -1.51 2.57 -24.19
N LEU A 292 -0.21 2.89 -24.33
CA LEU A 292 0.50 2.82 -25.60
C LEU A 292 0.58 1.39 -26.15
N VAL A 293 0.84 0.40 -25.31
CA VAL A 293 0.86 -1.01 -25.69
C VAL A 293 -0.50 -1.45 -26.22
N LEU A 294 -1.60 -1.09 -25.55
CA LEU A 294 -2.96 -1.36 -25.99
C LEU A 294 -3.29 -0.65 -27.32
N LEU A 295 -2.86 0.59 -27.50
CA LEU A 295 -3.04 1.34 -28.74
C LEU A 295 -2.30 0.69 -29.90
N ILE A 296 -1.02 0.32 -29.73
CA ILE A 296 -0.22 -0.34 -30.76
C ILE A 296 -0.85 -1.69 -31.13
N ALA A 297 -1.26 -2.49 -30.13
CA ALA A 297 -1.93 -3.76 -30.38
C ALA A 297 -3.26 -3.59 -31.13
N SER A 298 -4.03 -2.54 -30.78
CA SER A 298 -5.29 -2.21 -31.45
C SER A 298 -5.06 -1.78 -32.89
N ILE A 299 -4.07 -0.92 -33.15
CA ILE A 299 -3.69 -0.48 -34.50
C ILE A 299 -3.24 -1.68 -35.36
N ASN A 300 -2.39 -2.54 -34.79
CA ASN A 300 -1.95 -3.77 -35.50
C ASN A 300 -3.14 -4.68 -35.84
N TYR A 301 -4.08 -4.84 -34.89
CA TYR A 301 -5.28 -5.62 -35.13
C TYR A 301 -6.17 -5.00 -36.21
N ILE A 302 -6.37 -3.67 -36.21
CA ILE A 302 -7.15 -2.93 -37.19
C ILE A 302 -6.53 -3.08 -38.59
N ASN A 303 -5.22 -2.87 -38.70
CA ASN A 303 -4.49 -3.04 -39.96
C ASN A 303 -4.65 -4.46 -40.52
N TYR A 304 -4.55 -5.46 -39.65
CA TYR A 304 -4.80 -6.85 -40.03
C TYR A 304 -6.25 -7.09 -40.47
N ALA A 305 -7.23 -6.55 -39.75
CA ALA A 305 -8.64 -6.67 -40.07
C ALA A 305 -8.96 -6.06 -41.44
N ILE A 306 -8.38 -4.88 -41.76
CA ILE A 306 -8.51 -4.19 -43.03
C ILE A 306 -7.88 -5.03 -44.15
N ALA A 307 -6.66 -5.52 -43.98
CA ALA A 307 -5.98 -6.34 -44.99
C ALA A 307 -6.75 -7.65 -45.30
N ARG A 308 -7.34 -8.25 -44.28
CA ARG A 308 -8.19 -9.44 -44.40
C ARG A 308 -9.49 -9.14 -45.14
N PHE A 309 -10.12 -8.00 -44.83
CA PHE A 309 -11.33 -7.56 -45.51
C PHE A 309 -11.07 -7.30 -47.00
N ALA A 310 -9.97 -6.64 -47.35
CA ALA A 310 -9.58 -6.39 -48.73
C ALA A 310 -9.49 -7.68 -49.54
N LYS A 311 -8.94 -8.76 -48.99
CA LYS A 311 -8.90 -10.09 -49.66
C LYS A 311 -10.28 -10.74 -49.86
N ARG A 312 -11.30 -10.32 -49.08
CA ARG A 312 -12.69 -10.84 -49.12
C ARG A 312 -13.66 -9.99 -49.90
N VAL A 313 -13.22 -8.86 -50.47
CA VAL A 313 -14.11 -7.94 -51.22
C VAL A 313 -14.86 -8.68 -52.31
N ARG A 314 -14.21 -9.58 -53.06
CA ARG A 314 -14.83 -10.39 -54.12
C ARG A 314 -15.94 -11.32 -53.58
N GLU A 315 -15.74 -11.96 -52.43
CA GLU A 315 -16.74 -12.82 -51.78
C GLU A 315 -17.94 -12.00 -51.27
N VAL A 316 -17.68 -10.83 -50.66
CA VAL A 316 -18.68 -9.90 -50.20
C VAL A 316 -19.52 -9.33 -51.36
N SER A 317 -18.89 -9.01 -52.48
CA SER A 317 -19.57 -8.55 -53.70
C SER A 317 -20.51 -9.61 -54.26
N ILE A 318 -20.07 -10.86 -54.35
CA ILE A 318 -20.91 -11.99 -54.78
C ILE A 318 -22.12 -12.17 -53.85
N ARG A 319 -21.91 -12.17 -52.55
CA ARG A 319 -22.99 -12.29 -51.55
C ARG A 319 -24.00 -11.13 -51.63
N LYS A 320 -23.54 -9.91 -51.94
CA LYS A 320 -24.41 -8.75 -52.11
C LYS A 320 -25.29 -8.90 -53.37
N VAL A 321 -24.77 -9.47 -54.44
CA VAL A 321 -25.54 -9.75 -55.64
C VAL A 321 -26.60 -10.83 -55.42
N ILE A 322 -26.32 -11.82 -54.55
CA ILE A 322 -27.25 -12.89 -54.18
C ILE A 322 -28.27 -12.43 -53.12
N GLY A 323 -28.28 -11.14 -52.68
CA GLY A 323 -29.30 -10.56 -51.81
C GLY A 323 -28.91 -10.39 -50.33
N ALA A 324 -27.64 -10.55 -49.97
CA ALA A 324 -27.21 -10.26 -48.59
C ALA A 324 -27.31 -8.76 -48.24
N THR A 325 -27.99 -8.44 -47.13
CA THR A 325 -28.15 -7.05 -46.67
C THR A 325 -26.85 -6.52 -46.08
N ARG A 326 -26.64 -5.21 -46.17
CA ARG A 326 -25.48 -4.50 -45.58
C ARG A 326 -25.36 -4.75 -44.06
N LYS A 327 -26.48 -4.81 -43.36
CA LYS A 327 -26.54 -5.09 -41.91
C LYS A 327 -25.98 -6.48 -41.59
N HIS A 328 -26.30 -7.50 -42.39
CA HIS A 328 -25.85 -8.86 -42.17
C HIS A 328 -24.32 -8.99 -42.27
N LEU A 329 -23.71 -8.31 -43.25
CA LEU A 329 -22.25 -8.29 -43.43
C LEU A 329 -21.53 -7.56 -42.27
N ILE A 330 -22.10 -6.46 -41.79
CA ILE A 330 -21.56 -5.72 -40.61
C ILE A 330 -21.62 -6.58 -39.35
N TYR A 331 -22.77 -7.22 -39.07
CA TYR A 331 -22.89 -8.10 -37.90
C TYR A 331 -21.94 -9.30 -37.94
N GLN A 332 -21.69 -9.84 -39.12
CA GLN A 332 -20.70 -10.91 -39.27
C GLN A 332 -19.29 -10.41 -38.96
N LEU A 333 -18.90 -9.23 -39.48
CA LEU A 333 -17.57 -8.67 -39.23
C LEU A 333 -17.36 -8.36 -37.74
N ILE A 334 -18.37 -7.73 -37.08
CA ILE A 334 -18.34 -7.44 -35.62
C ILE A 334 -18.25 -8.75 -34.82
N GLY A 335 -18.99 -9.79 -35.22
CA GLY A 335 -18.94 -11.08 -34.56
C GLY A 335 -17.57 -11.77 -34.67
N GLU A 336 -16.89 -11.68 -35.85
CA GLU A 336 -15.52 -12.17 -35.99
C GLU A 336 -14.53 -11.42 -35.13
N THR A 337 -14.63 -10.09 -35.09
CA THR A 337 -13.79 -9.23 -34.22
C THR A 337 -14.00 -9.53 -32.75
N PHE A 338 -15.28 -9.58 -32.32
CA PHE A 338 -15.62 -9.89 -30.94
C PHE A 338 -15.06 -11.24 -30.49
N LEU A 339 -15.22 -12.29 -31.32
CA LEU A 339 -14.71 -13.62 -30.98
C LEU A 339 -13.17 -13.62 -30.86
N THR A 340 -12.47 -12.90 -31.75
CA THR A 340 -10.99 -12.80 -31.72
C THR A 340 -10.53 -12.08 -30.43
N VAL A 341 -11.14 -10.94 -30.10
CA VAL A 341 -10.82 -10.16 -28.89
C VAL A 341 -11.17 -10.95 -27.63
N PHE A 342 -12.31 -11.64 -27.62
CA PHE A 342 -12.71 -12.50 -26.50
C PHE A 342 -11.71 -13.63 -26.23
N LEU A 343 -11.30 -14.34 -27.29
CA LEU A 343 -10.29 -15.42 -27.17
C LEU A 343 -8.93 -14.86 -26.72
N ALA A 344 -8.54 -13.70 -27.22
CA ALA A 344 -7.34 -13.01 -26.77
C ALA A 344 -7.42 -12.60 -25.29
N GLY A 345 -8.58 -12.10 -24.83
CA GLY A 345 -8.82 -11.77 -23.44
C GLY A 345 -8.75 -12.98 -22.50
N VAL A 346 -9.38 -14.10 -22.90
CA VAL A 346 -9.27 -15.35 -22.13
C VAL A 346 -7.82 -15.82 -22.05
N ALA A 347 -7.08 -15.79 -23.16
CA ALA A 347 -5.67 -16.17 -23.18
C ALA A 347 -4.82 -15.19 -22.34
N ALA A 348 -5.13 -13.88 -22.35
CA ALA A 348 -4.46 -12.88 -21.51
C ALA A 348 -4.65 -13.16 -20.02
N VAL A 349 -5.87 -13.48 -19.58
CA VAL A 349 -6.15 -13.84 -18.18
C VAL A 349 -5.42 -15.11 -17.77
N LEU A 350 -5.40 -16.14 -18.65
CA LEU A 350 -4.65 -17.37 -18.39
C LEU A 350 -3.14 -17.10 -18.28
N LEU A 351 -2.58 -16.29 -19.17
CA LEU A 351 -1.19 -15.86 -19.09
C LEU A 351 -0.90 -15.09 -17.80
N ALA A 352 -1.78 -14.16 -17.43
CA ALA A 352 -1.64 -13.41 -16.21
C ALA A 352 -1.63 -14.34 -14.98
N ASN A 353 -2.58 -15.27 -14.89
CA ASN A 353 -2.67 -16.21 -13.76
C ASN A 353 -1.47 -17.18 -13.66
N THR A 354 -0.83 -17.51 -14.79
CA THR A 354 0.36 -18.39 -14.76
C THR A 354 1.66 -17.65 -14.45
N LEU A 355 1.71 -16.34 -14.64
CA LEU A 355 2.90 -15.51 -14.44
C LEU A 355 2.87 -14.74 -13.12
N LEU A 356 1.69 -14.54 -12.53
CA LEU A 356 1.59 -14.03 -11.16
C LEU A 356 2.05 -15.13 -10.19
N PRO A 357 3.07 -14.86 -9.36
CA PRO A 357 3.37 -15.75 -8.24
C PRO A 357 2.14 -15.80 -7.31
N ALA A 358 1.83 -17.00 -6.83
CA ALA A 358 0.77 -17.22 -5.86
C ALA A 358 1.09 -16.54 -4.54
#